data_99cd46d7e13e9055f55091140d998481
#
_entry.id   99cd46d7e13e9055f55091140d998481
#
_cell.length_a   1.000
_cell.length_b   1.000
_cell.length_c   1.000
_cell.angle_alpha   90.00
_cell.angle_beta   90.00
_cell.angle_gamma   90.00
#
_symmetry.space_group_name_H-M   'P 1'
#
loop_
_entity.id
_entity.type
_entity.pdbx_description
1 polymer ?
#
loop_
_entity_poly.entity_id
_entity_poly.type
_entity_poly.pdbx_seq_one_letter_code
_entity_poly.pdbx_strand_id
1 'polypeptide(L)'
;MSRSAPVVPMSQSPRDDLESRQPPPPPPGCRRFLSASPASCYLPTFAKPGLPLVKKVIAEFVGTFILIFSAAATPIVNQKYDGAATLLGAATSAGLAVCVVIISIGHISGAHLNPSVTIAFAAARHFPWTHVPGYVLAQVLGSTAASFALKAIFHPFHSGGVTVPTLSTAQAFFLEFVITFTLMFVIVAVATDTRAVRELAGVAIGATVLLNILVAGPSTGGSMNPVRTLGPAIATGNYEEIWIYMIAPVAGAIAGAYAYTAVKLGADDQEESQP
;
A
#
# COMPACT_ATOMS: atom_id res chain seq x y z
N MET A 1 -27.44 -27.77 73.56
CA MET A 1 -27.39 -26.35 73.18
C MET A 1 -26.70 -26.26 71.84
N SER A 2 -27.50 -26.28 70.77
CA SER A 2 -27.01 -26.18 69.40
C SER A 2 -27.14 -24.72 68.94
N ARG A 3 -26.03 -24.08 68.53
CA ARG A 3 -26.04 -22.74 67.95
C ARG A 3 -26.01 -22.87 66.46
N SER A 4 -27.10 -22.46 65.79
CA SER A 4 -27.19 -22.31 64.35
C SER A 4 -26.40 -21.10 63.90
N ALA A 5 -25.54 -21.29 62.86
CA ALA A 5 -24.81 -20.24 62.19
C ALA A 5 -25.72 -19.43 61.26
N PRO A 6 -25.48 -18.13 61.05
CA PRO A 6 -26.30 -17.29 60.15
C PRO A 6 -25.98 -17.58 58.66
N VAL A 7 -27.06 -17.66 57.87
CA VAL A 7 -27.01 -17.77 56.39
C VAL A 7 -26.65 -16.41 55.81
N VAL A 8 -25.54 -16.35 55.06
CA VAL A 8 -25.12 -15.18 54.28
C VAL A 8 -25.87 -15.21 52.94
N PRO A 9 -26.52 -14.16 52.50
CA PRO A 9 -27.18 -14.12 51.19
C PRO A 9 -26.11 -14.07 50.07
N MET A 10 -26.26 -14.93 49.06
CA MET A 10 -25.46 -14.95 47.85
C MET A 10 -25.60 -13.63 47.10
N SER A 11 -24.46 -12.99 46.83
CA SER A 11 -24.36 -11.79 45.98
C SER A 11 -24.76 -12.11 44.54
N GLN A 12 -25.59 -11.26 43.97
CA GLN A 12 -26.02 -11.32 42.58
C GLN A 12 -24.83 -11.26 41.62
N SER A 13 -24.93 -12.05 40.55
CA SER A 13 -23.90 -12.22 39.51
C SER A 13 -23.69 -10.92 38.70
N PRO A 14 -22.44 -10.56 38.30
CA PRO A 14 -22.15 -9.36 37.52
C PRO A 14 -22.59 -9.41 36.03
N ARG A 15 -23.49 -10.31 35.67
CA ARG A 15 -23.93 -10.49 34.29
C ARG A 15 -25.11 -9.60 33.85
N ASP A 16 -25.84 -9.01 34.77
CA ASP A 16 -27.08 -8.27 34.46
C ASP A 16 -26.86 -6.80 34.13
N ASP A 17 -25.63 -6.25 34.25
CA ASP A 17 -25.32 -4.84 34.01
C ASP A 17 -24.84 -4.54 32.57
N LEU A 18 -24.79 -5.53 31.67
CA LEU A 18 -24.29 -5.36 30.28
C LEU A 18 -25.38 -5.13 29.23
N GLU A 19 -26.65 -5.36 29.57
CA GLU A 19 -27.76 -5.31 28.59
C GLU A 19 -28.46 -3.95 28.47
N SER A 20 -28.10 -2.95 29.27
CA SER A 20 -28.78 -1.64 29.26
C SER A 20 -28.00 -0.46 28.70
N ARG A 21 -26.83 -0.68 28.08
CA ARG A 21 -26.08 0.41 27.42
C ARG A 21 -26.54 0.60 25.98
N GLN A 22 -27.50 1.51 25.78
CA GLN A 22 -27.77 2.03 24.44
C GLN A 22 -26.50 2.63 23.84
N PRO A 23 -26.22 2.39 22.54
CA PRO A 23 -25.07 3.00 21.87
C PRO A 23 -25.20 4.54 21.92
N PRO A 24 -24.08 5.27 22.05
CA PRO A 24 -24.10 6.73 22.10
C PRO A 24 -24.73 7.31 20.83
N PRO A 25 -25.45 8.44 20.91
CA PRO A 25 -26.04 9.08 19.76
C PRO A 25 -24.96 9.52 18.76
N PRO A 26 -25.24 9.49 17.43
CA PRO A 26 -24.29 9.91 16.41
C PRO A 26 -23.96 11.41 16.57
N PRO A 27 -22.73 11.83 16.23
CA PRO A 27 -22.30 13.22 16.38
C PRO A 27 -23.16 14.16 15.54
N PRO A 28 -23.39 15.41 15.99
CA PRO A 28 -24.22 16.38 15.29
C PRO A 28 -23.55 16.79 13.97
N GLY A 29 -24.20 16.50 12.85
CA GLY A 29 -23.72 16.82 11.49
C GLY A 29 -24.19 15.88 10.40
N CYS A 30 -24.66 14.68 10.71
CA CYS A 30 -25.27 13.79 9.72
C CYS A 30 -26.74 14.17 9.47
N ARG A 31 -27.00 15.07 8.52
CA ARG A 31 -28.34 15.24 7.97
C ARG A 31 -28.71 13.99 7.14
N ARG A 32 -29.78 13.35 7.52
CA ARG A 32 -30.44 12.24 6.81
C ARG A 32 -30.86 12.74 5.42
N PHE A 33 -30.07 12.42 4.38
CA PHE A 33 -30.60 12.43 3.02
C PHE A 33 -31.19 11.05 2.76
N LEU A 34 -32.50 10.99 2.66
CA LEU A 34 -33.24 9.85 2.16
C LEU A 34 -32.82 9.59 0.70
N SER A 35 -32.51 8.33 0.38
CA SER A 35 -32.16 7.81 -0.95
C SER A 35 -30.69 8.00 -1.43
N ALA A 36 -29.71 7.61 -0.62
CA ALA A 36 -28.39 7.22 -1.16
C ALA A 36 -27.94 5.96 -0.44
N SER A 37 -27.57 4.95 -1.24
CA SER A 37 -27.01 3.67 -0.82
C SER A 37 -25.96 3.84 0.30
N PRO A 38 -25.88 2.93 1.30
CA PRO A 38 -24.94 3.04 2.43
C PRO A 38 -23.46 2.89 2.09
N ALA A 39 -23.09 2.93 0.81
CA ALA A 39 -21.73 2.81 0.32
C ALA A 39 -20.84 4.05 0.55
N SER A 40 -21.31 5.11 1.23
CA SER A 40 -20.64 6.43 1.19
C SER A 40 -19.81 6.80 2.42
N CYS A 41 -19.45 5.87 3.32
CA CYS A 41 -18.65 6.21 4.52
C CYS A 41 -17.48 5.26 4.80
N TYR A 42 -16.81 4.72 3.80
CA TYR A 42 -15.59 3.94 4.03
C TYR A 42 -14.35 4.78 3.74
N LEU A 43 -13.85 5.46 4.78
CA LEU A 43 -12.47 5.94 4.80
C LEU A 43 -11.52 4.73 4.81
N PRO A 44 -10.44 4.75 4.02
CA PRO A 44 -9.44 3.69 4.11
C PRO A 44 -8.92 3.61 5.55
N THR A 45 -9.00 2.45 6.13
CA THR A 45 -8.84 2.19 7.57
C THR A 45 -7.40 2.38 8.07
N PHE A 46 -6.46 2.68 7.19
CA PHE A 46 -5.07 2.88 7.55
C PHE A 46 -4.76 4.29 8.04
N ALA A 47 -5.43 5.33 7.56
CA ALA A 47 -5.15 6.70 7.98
C ALA A 47 -6.15 7.17 9.03
N LYS A 48 -5.69 7.59 10.21
CA LYS A 48 -6.56 8.15 11.26
C LYS A 48 -7.24 9.42 10.76
N PRO A 49 -8.59 9.55 10.90
CA PRO A 49 -9.29 10.80 10.63
C PRO A 49 -8.70 11.92 11.49
N GLY A 50 -8.44 13.09 10.89
CA GLY A 50 -7.97 14.27 11.63
C GLY A 50 -6.45 14.44 11.75
N LEU A 51 -5.61 13.51 11.26
CA LEU A 51 -4.16 13.76 11.18
C LEU A 51 -3.87 14.89 10.16
N PRO A 52 -3.06 15.91 10.53
CA PRO A 52 -2.65 16.97 9.62
C PRO A 52 -2.00 16.39 8.35
N LEU A 53 -2.34 16.94 7.18
CA LEU A 53 -1.77 16.51 5.89
C LEU A 53 -0.24 16.48 5.92
N VAL A 54 0.38 17.46 6.60
CA VAL A 54 1.85 17.54 6.74
C VAL A 54 2.44 16.26 7.33
N LYS A 55 1.84 15.68 8.38
CA LYS A 55 2.35 14.43 8.98
C LYS A 55 2.25 13.26 8.00
N LYS A 56 1.18 13.20 7.22
CA LYS A 56 0.98 12.17 6.19
C LYS A 56 2.02 12.30 5.07
N VAL A 57 2.26 13.53 4.59
CA VAL A 57 3.25 13.84 3.56
C VAL A 57 4.67 13.51 4.02
N ILE A 58 5.02 13.84 5.28
CA ILE A 58 6.33 13.45 5.84
C ILE A 58 6.46 11.92 5.93
N ALA A 59 5.40 11.22 6.35
CA ALA A 59 5.41 9.75 6.40
C ALA A 59 5.60 9.13 5.00
N GLU A 60 4.93 9.68 3.97
CA GLU A 60 5.13 9.24 2.57
C GLU A 60 6.57 9.48 2.09
N PHE A 61 7.17 10.63 2.41
CA PHE A 61 8.58 10.91 2.09
C PHE A 61 9.52 9.88 2.71
N VAL A 62 9.42 9.68 4.04
CA VAL A 62 10.29 8.75 4.77
C VAL A 62 10.06 7.30 4.31
N GLY A 63 8.79 6.90 4.17
CA GLY A 63 8.46 5.55 3.72
C GLY A 63 8.95 5.28 2.29
N THR A 64 8.77 6.23 1.37
CA THR A 64 9.27 6.09 0.00
C THR A 64 10.80 6.07 -0.02
N PHE A 65 11.47 6.89 0.80
CA PHE A 65 12.92 6.82 0.95
C PHE A 65 13.38 5.41 1.34
N ILE A 66 12.80 4.83 2.40
CA ILE A 66 13.16 3.48 2.89
C ILE A 66 12.89 2.42 1.81
N LEU A 67 11.73 2.49 1.16
CA LEU A 67 11.37 1.57 0.09
C LEU A 67 12.37 1.62 -1.06
N ILE A 68 12.64 2.81 -1.62
CA ILE A 68 13.50 2.95 -2.80
C ILE A 68 14.96 2.68 -2.44
N PHE A 69 15.41 3.08 -1.26
CA PHE A 69 16.75 2.73 -0.79
C PHE A 69 16.94 1.21 -0.80
N SER A 70 16.03 0.45 -0.22
CA SER A 70 16.13 -1.02 -0.15
C SER A 70 15.98 -1.69 -1.53
N ALA A 71 14.96 -1.27 -2.30
CA ALA A 71 14.64 -1.87 -3.59
C ALA A 71 15.70 -1.60 -4.68
N ALA A 72 16.39 -0.45 -4.62
CA ALA A 72 17.45 -0.11 -5.57
C ALA A 72 18.84 -0.53 -5.07
N ALA A 73 19.07 -0.58 -3.74
CA ALA A 73 20.35 -1.02 -3.19
C ALA A 73 20.68 -2.47 -3.56
N THR A 74 19.69 -3.37 -3.48
CA THR A 74 19.94 -4.80 -3.70
C THR A 74 20.42 -5.12 -5.12
N PRO A 75 19.81 -4.59 -6.20
CA PRO A 75 20.39 -4.71 -7.54
C PRO A 75 21.80 -4.11 -7.69
N ILE A 76 22.07 -2.97 -7.03
CA ILE A 76 23.39 -2.34 -7.03
C ILE A 76 24.42 -3.27 -6.35
N VAL A 77 24.08 -3.79 -5.17
CA VAL A 77 24.90 -4.77 -4.42
C VAL A 77 25.13 -6.02 -5.25
N ASN A 78 24.09 -6.53 -5.90
CA ASN A 78 24.17 -7.72 -6.76
C ASN A 78 25.18 -7.54 -7.91
N GLN A 79 25.16 -6.37 -8.54
CA GLN A 79 26.12 -6.05 -9.60
C GLN A 79 27.54 -5.80 -9.08
N LYS A 80 27.66 -5.11 -7.95
CA LYS A 80 28.95 -4.71 -7.37
C LYS A 80 29.71 -5.89 -6.77
N TYR A 81 29.01 -6.92 -6.31
CA TYR A 81 29.58 -8.08 -5.60
C TYR A 81 29.20 -9.40 -6.30
N ASP A 82 29.35 -9.44 -7.62
CA ASP A 82 29.31 -10.63 -8.48
C ASP A 82 28.11 -11.57 -8.23
N GLY A 83 26.91 -11.01 -8.14
CA GLY A 83 25.70 -11.80 -8.00
C GLY A 83 25.32 -12.18 -6.56
N ALA A 84 25.97 -11.60 -5.55
CA ALA A 84 25.80 -11.97 -4.13
C ALA A 84 24.34 -11.88 -3.64
N ALA A 85 23.52 -11.00 -4.21
CA ALA A 85 22.13 -10.82 -3.78
C ALA A 85 21.12 -11.65 -4.59
N THR A 86 21.41 -12.03 -5.80
CA THR A 86 20.53 -12.74 -6.75
C THR A 86 19.21 -12.01 -7.07
N LEU A 87 18.43 -12.50 -8.06
CA LEU A 87 17.08 -12.00 -8.34
C LEU A 87 16.15 -12.23 -7.14
N LEU A 88 16.23 -13.40 -6.51
CA LEU A 88 15.43 -13.72 -5.34
C LEU A 88 15.70 -12.76 -4.18
N GLY A 89 16.97 -12.45 -3.92
CA GLY A 89 17.33 -11.48 -2.89
C GLY A 89 16.83 -10.07 -3.20
N ALA A 90 16.92 -9.62 -4.46
CA ALA A 90 16.38 -8.34 -4.88
C ALA A 90 14.84 -8.26 -4.72
N ALA A 91 14.14 -9.30 -5.15
CA ALA A 91 12.68 -9.41 -5.00
C ALA A 91 12.26 -9.43 -3.53
N THR A 92 12.96 -10.23 -2.71
CA THR A 92 12.70 -10.35 -1.27
C THR A 92 12.95 -9.02 -0.55
N SER A 93 14.06 -8.34 -0.84
CA SER A 93 14.38 -7.05 -0.24
C SER A 93 13.31 -6.00 -0.53
N ALA A 94 12.87 -5.89 -1.78
CA ALA A 94 11.82 -4.94 -2.15
C ALA A 94 10.48 -5.29 -1.50
N GLY A 95 10.07 -6.56 -1.52
CA GLY A 95 8.82 -7.01 -0.90
C GLY A 95 8.80 -6.81 0.62
N LEU A 96 9.90 -7.14 1.30
CA LEU A 96 10.05 -6.91 2.74
C LEU A 96 10.07 -5.41 3.09
N ALA A 97 10.71 -4.58 2.27
CA ALA A 97 10.69 -3.13 2.47
C ALA A 97 9.25 -2.58 2.41
N VAL A 98 8.46 -3.00 1.42
CA VAL A 98 7.04 -2.65 1.34
C VAL A 98 6.29 -3.11 2.59
N CYS A 99 6.45 -4.38 2.99
CA CYS A 99 5.81 -4.96 4.17
C CYS A 99 6.12 -4.13 5.45
N VAL A 100 7.40 -3.91 5.73
CA VAL A 100 7.86 -3.20 6.93
C VAL A 100 7.37 -1.75 6.95
N VAL A 101 7.44 -1.05 5.81
CA VAL A 101 6.99 0.34 5.72
C VAL A 101 5.47 0.44 5.90
N ILE A 102 4.68 -0.44 5.27
CA ILE A 102 3.21 -0.44 5.46
C ILE A 102 2.85 -0.67 6.92
N ILE A 103 3.47 -1.65 7.59
CA ILE A 103 3.24 -1.91 9.01
C ILE A 103 3.62 -0.71 9.87
N SER A 104 4.72 -0.01 9.52
CA SER A 104 5.25 1.10 10.31
C SER A 104 4.46 2.39 10.18
N ILE A 105 3.99 2.78 8.99
CA ILE A 105 3.39 4.08 8.72
C ILE A 105 1.99 4.02 8.08
N GLY A 106 1.47 2.83 7.79
CA GLY A 106 0.15 2.67 7.18
C GLY A 106 -0.96 3.36 7.97
N HIS A 107 -0.90 3.33 9.30
CA HIS A 107 -1.84 4.00 10.19
C HIS A 107 -1.69 5.54 10.22
N ILE A 108 -0.63 6.10 9.62
CA ILE A 108 -0.36 7.54 9.54
C ILE A 108 -0.83 8.10 8.20
N SER A 109 -0.26 7.60 7.08
CA SER A 109 -0.49 8.13 5.75
C SER A 109 -1.35 7.22 4.85
N GLY A 110 -1.48 5.95 5.21
CA GLY A 110 -1.95 4.89 4.34
C GLY A 110 -0.80 4.16 3.63
N ALA A 111 0.44 4.65 3.76
CA ALA A 111 1.65 4.12 3.14
C ALA A 111 1.45 3.81 1.64
N HIS A 112 1.05 4.82 0.87
CA HIS A 112 0.89 4.66 -0.57
C HIS A 112 2.22 4.41 -1.27
N LEU A 113 3.26 5.21 -0.97
CA LEU A 113 4.66 5.07 -1.40
C LEU A 113 4.84 5.04 -2.94
N ASN A 114 3.77 5.30 -3.67
CA ASN A 114 3.65 5.06 -5.10
C ASN A 114 2.60 6.00 -5.73
N PRO A 115 2.97 6.83 -6.70
CA PRO A 115 2.00 7.67 -7.41
C PRO A 115 0.87 6.90 -8.07
N SER A 116 1.14 5.69 -8.61
CA SER A 116 0.09 4.87 -9.25
C SER A 116 -0.96 4.42 -8.24
N VAL A 117 -0.54 4.01 -7.04
CA VAL A 117 -1.43 3.64 -5.94
C VAL A 117 -2.23 4.87 -5.46
N THR A 118 -1.56 6.01 -5.29
CA THR A 118 -2.19 7.26 -4.84
C THR A 118 -3.27 7.72 -5.81
N ILE A 119 -2.98 7.71 -7.11
CA ILE A 119 -3.92 8.09 -8.19
C ILE A 119 -5.07 7.08 -8.28
N ALA A 120 -4.78 5.77 -8.21
CA ALA A 120 -5.81 4.74 -8.28
C ALA A 120 -6.78 4.80 -7.08
N PHE A 121 -6.29 5.02 -5.87
CA PHE A 121 -7.15 5.27 -4.71
C PHE A 121 -8.01 6.51 -4.86
N ALA A 122 -7.48 7.60 -5.44
CA ALA A 122 -8.25 8.80 -5.69
C ALA A 122 -9.33 8.57 -6.78
N ALA A 123 -8.98 7.85 -7.86
CA ALA A 123 -9.91 7.47 -8.92
C ALA A 123 -11.03 6.55 -8.42
N ALA A 124 -10.71 5.60 -7.53
CA ALA A 124 -11.67 4.70 -6.89
C ALA A 124 -12.41 5.33 -5.68
N ARG A 125 -12.25 6.64 -5.45
CA ARG A 125 -12.90 7.42 -4.37
C ARG A 125 -12.52 6.98 -2.94
N HIS A 126 -11.39 6.34 -2.78
CA HIS A 126 -10.84 5.96 -1.48
C HIS A 126 -9.86 7.00 -0.91
N PHE A 127 -9.49 8.02 -1.71
CA PHE A 127 -8.55 9.07 -1.32
C PHE A 127 -8.94 10.42 -1.95
N PRO A 128 -8.80 11.55 -1.22
CA PRO A 128 -9.16 12.86 -1.74
C PRO A 128 -8.14 13.38 -2.75
N TRP A 129 -8.59 13.81 -3.92
CA TRP A 129 -7.74 14.38 -4.99
C TRP A 129 -6.90 15.57 -4.52
N THR A 130 -7.39 16.35 -3.56
CA THR A 130 -6.67 17.50 -2.97
C THR A 130 -5.37 17.11 -2.27
N HIS A 131 -5.25 15.87 -1.82
CA HIS A 131 -4.05 15.36 -1.16
C HIS A 131 -3.04 14.72 -2.14
N VAL A 132 -3.48 14.36 -3.34
CA VAL A 132 -2.65 13.67 -4.35
C VAL A 132 -1.36 14.44 -4.68
N PRO A 133 -1.37 15.76 -4.96
CA PRO A 133 -0.14 16.49 -5.27
C PRO A 133 0.89 16.44 -4.15
N GLY A 134 0.45 16.56 -2.89
CA GLY A 134 1.34 16.51 -1.72
C GLY A 134 2.00 15.14 -1.55
N TYR A 135 1.23 14.06 -1.77
CA TYR A 135 1.76 12.70 -1.72
C TYR A 135 2.75 12.41 -2.84
N VAL A 136 2.39 12.75 -4.08
CA VAL A 136 3.27 12.53 -5.24
C VAL A 136 4.58 13.30 -5.08
N LEU A 137 4.52 14.56 -4.63
CA LEU A 137 5.73 15.35 -4.37
C LEU A 137 6.62 14.69 -3.31
N ALA A 138 6.04 14.25 -2.18
CA ALA A 138 6.77 13.57 -1.12
C ALA A 138 7.44 12.27 -1.62
N GLN A 139 6.71 11.49 -2.43
CA GLN A 139 7.19 10.24 -3.01
C GLN A 139 8.34 10.49 -4.01
N VAL A 140 8.25 11.51 -4.85
CA VAL A 140 9.34 11.93 -5.77
C VAL A 140 10.58 12.35 -4.99
N LEU A 141 10.41 13.20 -3.99
CA LEU A 141 11.52 13.68 -3.16
C LEU A 141 12.17 12.54 -2.36
N GLY A 142 11.36 11.66 -1.75
CA GLY A 142 11.86 10.50 -1.01
C GLY A 142 12.66 9.54 -1.89
N SER A 143 12.14 9.23 -3.09
CA SER A 143 12.83 8.38 -4.07
C SER A 143 14.14 9.00 -4.56
N THR A 144 14.11 10.28 -4.90
CA THR A 144 15.30 11.01 -5.35
C THR A 144 16.36 11.07 -4.26
N ALA A 145 15.99 11.38 -3.03
CA ALA A 145 16.91 11.40 -1.89
C ALA A 145 17.54 10.02 -1.64
N ALA A 146 16.75 8.93 -1.69
CA ALA A 146 17.25 7.57 -1.57
C ALA A 146 18.27 7.22 -2.67
N SER A 147 17.96 7.61 -3.91
CA SER A 147 18.83 7.33 -5.06
C SER A 147 20.17 8.08 -4.99
N PHE A 148 20.17 9.34 -4.55
CA PHE A 148 21.42 10.06 -4.31
C PHE A 148 22.21 9.52 -3.11
N ALA A 149 21.55 9.07 -2.04
CA ALA A 149 22.21 8.39 -0.94
C ALA A 149 22.91 7.11 -1.42
N LEU A 150 22.24 6.29 -2.24
CA LEU A 150 22.84 5.11 -2.85
C LEU A 150 24.01 5.45 -3.76
N LYS A 151 23.90 6.52 -4.55
CA LYS A 151 25.00 7.02 -5.37
C LYS A 151 26.20 7.41 -4.51
N ALA A 152 26.01 8.09 -3.40
CA ALA A 152 27.09 8.48 -2.50
C ALA A 152 27.77 7.26 -1.83
N ILE A 153 27.00 6.23 -1.49
CA ILE A 153 27.51 5.05 -0.76
C ILE A 153 28.20 4.06 -1.70
N PHE A 154 27.63 3.80 -2.87
CA PHE A 154 28.04 2.67 -3.73
C PHE A 154 28.79 3.09 -5.00
N HIS A 155 28.99 4.38 -5.24
CA HIS A 155 29.74 4.84 -6.44
C HIS A 155 31.20 4.33 -6.40
N PRO A 156 31.77 3.90 -7.56
CA PRO A 156 31.13 3.71 -8.84
C PRO A 156 30.23 2.48 -8.91
N PHE A 157 29.10 2.58 -9.66
CA PHE A 157 28.18 1.48 -9.92
C PHE A 157 27.79 1.46 -11.43
N HIS A 158 27.36 0.32 -11.95
CA HIS A 158 27.02 0.19 -13.37
C HIS A 158 25.63 0.75 -13.69
N SER A 159 24.56 0.28 -13.03
CA SER A 159 23.18 0.69 -13.37
C SER A 159 22.51 1.60 -12.36
N GLY A 160 23.04 1.74 -11.15
CA GLY A 160 22.45 2.56 -10.10
C GLY A 160 21.02 2.17 -9.69
N GLY A 161 20.61 0.95 -9.98
CA GLY A 161 19.25 0.46 -9.66
C GLY A 161 18.17 0.98 -10.60
N VAL A 162 18.52 1.56 -11.76
CA VAL A 162 17.61 2.01 -12.79
C VAL A 162 16.85 0.83 -13.39
N THR A 163 15.57 1.04 -13.71
CA THR A 163 14.76 0.11 -14.49
C THR A 163 14.82 0.48 -15.96
N VAL A 164 15.29 -0.44 -16.78
CA VAL A 164 15.37 -0.33 -18.24
C VAL A 164 14.82 -1.63 -18.83
N PRO A 165 13.90 -1.57 -19.81
CA PRO A 165 13.32 -2.79 -20.36
C PRO A 165 14.32 -3.49 -21.28
N THR A 166 14.35 -4.83 -21.21
CA THR A 166 15.06 -5.70 -22.16
C THR A 166 14.12 -6.28 -23.23
N LEU A 167 12.84 -6.07 -23.06
CA LEU A 167 11.76 -6.46 -23.99
C LEU A 167 11.48 -5.32 -24.99
N SER A 168 10.68 -5.63 -26.03
CA SER A 168 10.14 -4.57 -26.86
C SER A 168 9.26 -3.61 -26.05
N THR A 169 9.18 -2.36 -26.47
CA THR A 169 8.40 -1.29 -25.84
C THR A 169 6.96 -1.72 -25.49
N ALA A 170 6.27 -2.39 -26.43
CA ALA A 170 4.89 -2.87 -26.23
C ALA A 170 4.81 -3.97 -25.17
N GLN A 171 5.74 -4.92 -25.20
CA GLN A 171 5.80 -6.00 -24.22
C GLN A 171 6.13 -5.47 -22.81
N ALA A 172 7.06 -4.54 -22.71
CA ALA A 172 7.43 -3.90 -21.45
C ALA A 172 6.26 -3.11 -20.87
N PHE A 173 5.55 -2.32 -21.70
CA PHE A 173 4.36 -1.60 -21.29
C PHE A 173 3.29 -2.56 -20.73
N PHE A 174 2.98 -3.63 -21.47
CA PHE A 174 1.95 -4.58 -21.06
C PHE A 174 2.34 -5.33 -19.80
N LEU A 175 3.61 -5.70 -19.64
CA LEU A 175 4.09 -6.38 -18.44
C LEU A 175 3.99 -5.47 -17.20
N GLU A 176 4.44 -4.22 -17.28
CA GLU A 176 4.31 -3.25 -16.18
C GLU A 176 2.84 -2.96 -15.85
N PHE A 177 1.96 -2.90 -16.86
CA PHE A 177 0.52 -2.79 -16.66
C PHE A 177 -0.02 -3.98 -15.84
N VAL A 178 0.29 -5.23 -16.24
CA VAL A 178 -0.24 -6.45 -15.60
C VAL A 178 0.25 -6.59 -14.16
N ILE A 179 1.55 -6.40 -13.92
CA ILE A 179 2.08 -6.52 -12.55
C ILE A 179 1.57 -5.40 -11.63
N THR A 180 1.32 -4.21 -12.16
CA THR A 180 0.72 -3.13 -11.36
C THR A 180 -0.78 -3.33 -11.15
N PHE A 181 -1.49 -3.88 -12.14
CA PHE A 181 -2.87 -4.34 -11.98
C PHE A 181 -2.97 -5.35 -10.83
N THR A 182 -2.12 -6.38 -10.84
CA THR A 182 -2.08 -7.41 -9.78
C THR A 182 -1.81 -6.78 -8.41
N LEU A 183 -0.83 -5.88 -8.34
CA LEU A 183 -0.49 -5.17 -7.11
C LEU A 183 -1.69 -4.39 -6.57
N MET A 184 -2.35 -3.59 -7.41
CA MET A 184 -3.44 -2.74 -6.95
C MET A 184 -4.71 -3.51 -6.63
N PHE A 185 -4.99 -4.61 -7.36
CA PHE A 185 -6.08 -5.52 -7.03
C PHE A 185 -5.94 -6.06 -5.60
N VAL A 186 -4.73 -6.54 -5.23
CA VAL A 186 -4.44 -7.00 -3.86
C VAL A 186 -4.52 -5.85 -2.86
N ILE A 187 -3.93 -4.68 -3.16
CA ILE A 187 -3.99 -3.52 -2.26
C ILE A 187 -5.43 -3.16 -1.91
N VAL A 188 -6.31 -3.03 -2.92
CA VAL A 188 -7.71 -2.65 -2.67
C VAL A 188 -8.40 -3.74 -1.85
N ALA A 189 -8.16 -5.02 -2.14
CA ALA A 189 -8.72 -6.13 -1.39
C ALA A 189 -8.39 -6.04 0.11
N VAL A 190 -7.10 -5.99 0.45
CA VAL A 190 -6.66 -6.08 1.86
C VAL A 190 -6.71 -4.75 2.61
N ALA A 191 -6.72 -3.61 1.89
CA ALA A 191 -6.72 -2.29 2.51
C ALA A 191 -8.12 -1.69 2.68
N THR A 192 -9.07 -2.02 1.80
CA THR A 192 -10.37 -1.36 1.78
C THR A 192 -11.56 -2.27 2.12
N ASP A 193 -11.45 -3.58 1.90
CA ASP A 193 -12.53 -4.50 2.24
C ASP A 193 -12.43 -4.93 3.72
N THR A 194 -13.48 -4.69 4.48
CA THR A 194 -13.53 -5.02 5.90
C THR A 194 -13.60 -6.53 6.18
N ARG A 195 -13.92 -7.33 5.16
CA ARG A 195 -14.00 -8.79 5.23
C ARG A 195 -12.65 -9.47 5.00
N ALA A 196 -11.69 -8.73 4.41
CA ALA A 196 -10.34 -9.25 4.20
C ALA A 196 -9.52 -9.25 5.51
N VAL A 197 -8.45 -10.03 5.54
CA VAL A 197 -7.51 -10.15 6.68
C VAL A 197 -6.60 -8.91 6.70
N ARG A 198 -7.12 -7.81 7.22
CA ARG A 198 -6.51 -6.48 7.15
C ARG A 198 -5.21 -6.35 7.92
N GLU A 199 -5.06 -7.09 9.01
CA GLU A 199 -3.85 -7.16 9.83
C GLU A 199 -2.65 -7.68 9.05
N LEU A 200 -2.90 -8.49 8.01
CA LEU A 200 -1.87 -9.03 7.11
C LEU A 200 -1.66 -8.19 5.85
N ALA A 201 -2.30 -7.02 5.73
CA ALA A 201 -2.23 -6.22 4.50
C ALA A 201 -0.77 -5.91 4.08
N GLY A 202 0.09 -5.51 5.01
CA GLY A 202 1.50 -5.26 4.72
C GLY A 202 2.21 -6.50 4.17
N VAL A 203 1.91 -7.68 4.73
CA VAL A 203 2.49 -8.95 4.29
C VAL A 203 1.99 -9.32 2.89
N ALA A 204 0.68 -9.25 2.65
CA ALA A 204 0.08 -9.58 1.36
C ALA A 204 0.59 -8.67 0.24
N ILE A 205 0.66 -7.35 0.50
CA ILE A 205 1.14 -6.37 -0.48
C ILE A 205 2.64 -6.58 -0.76
N GLY A 206 3.45 -6.77 0.29
CA GLY A 206 4.89 -7.04 0.14
C GLY A 206 5.16 -8.35 -0.61
N ALA A 207 4.40 -9.42 -0.33
CA ALA A 207 4.48 -10.68 -1.05
C ALA A 207 4.10 -10.51 -2.53
N THR A 208 3.11 -9.68 -2.84
CA THR A 208 2.74 -9.36 -4.23
C THR A 208 3.86 -8.63 -4.96
N VAL A 209 4.52 -7.67 -4.31
CA VAL A 209 5.70 -7.00 -4.89
C VAL A 209 6.82 -8.01 -5.16
N LEU A 210 7.10 -8.90 -4.21
CA LEU A 210 8.09 -9.98 -4.38
C LEU A 210 7.77 -10.85 -5.59
N LEU A 211 6.53 -11.36 -5.69
CA LEU A 211 6.07 -12.18 -6.82
C LEU A 211 6.24 -11.44 -8.15
N ASN A 212 5.81 -10.20 -8.23
CA ASN A 212 5.88 -9.39 -9.43
C ASN A 212 7.32 -9.14 -9.88
N ILE A 213 8.26 -8.92 -8.95
CA ILE A 213 9.68 -8.76 -9.27
C ILE A 213 10.30 -10.07 -9.74
N LEU A 214 9.90 -11.22 -9.19
CA LEU A 214 10.36 -12.51 -9.71
C LEU A 214 9.93 -12.73 -11.16
N VAL A 215 8.73 -12.27 -11.53
CA VAL A 215 8.21 -12.38 -12.91
C VAL A 215 8.85 -11.37 -13.85
N ALA A 216 8.95 -10.11 -13.44
CA ALA A 216 9.26 -9.00 -14.33
C ALA A 216 10.68 -8.43 -14.15
N GLY A 217 11.38 -8.80 -13.07
CA GLY A 217 12.69 -8.22 -12.73
C GLY A 217 13.72 -8.27 -13.84
N PRO A 218 13.97 -9.43 -14.49
CA PRO A 218 14.91 -9.53 -15.59
C PRO A 218 14.49 -8.79 -16.85
N SER A 219 13.18 -8.58 -17.03
CA SER A 219 12.58 -8.06 -18.26
C SER A 219 12.35 -6.55 -18.26
N THR A 220 11.84 -5.99 -17.16
CA THR A 220 11.52 -4.57 -17.04
C THR A 220 12.08 -3.93 -15.77
N GLY A 221 12.67 -4.73 -14.89
CA GLY A 221 13.05 -4.29 -13.55
C GLY A 221 11.89 -4.40 -12.53
N GLY A 222 10.66 -4.75 -12.96
CA GLY A 222 9.49 -4.91 -12.09
C GLY A 222 9.17 -3.65 -11.29
N SER A 223 8.96 -2.53 -11.97
CA SER A 223 8.83 -1.23 -11.30
C SER A 223 7.52 -1.07 -10.52
N MET A 224 6.38 -1.25 -11.19
CA MET A 224 5.03 -1.02 -10.63
C MET A 224 4.81 0.39 -10.05
N ASN A 225 5.81 1.26 -10.15
CA ASN A 225 5.83 2.51 -9.39
C ASN A 225 6.63 3.58 -10.14
N PRO A 226 5.99 4.67 -10.60
CA PRO A 226 6.69 5.74 -11.30
C PRO A 226 7.93 6.28 -10.57
N VAL A 227 7.87 6.44 -9.25
CA VAL A 227 9.00 6.99 -8.51
C VAL A 227 10.11 5.96 -8.24
N ARG A 228 9.80 4.65 -8.28
CA ARG A 228 10.82 3.59 -8.22
C ARG A 228 11.73 3.66 -9.44
N THR A 229 11.21 4.15 -10.57
CA THR A 229 11.99 4.39 -11.79
C THR A 229 12.60 5.79 -11.82
N LEU A 230 11.82 6.82 -11.49
CA LEU A 230 12.20 8.22 -11.64
C LEU A 230 13.38 8.62 -10.75
N GLY A 231 13.40 8.22 -9.48
CA GLY A 231 14.50 8.59 -8.56
C GLY A 231 15.87 8.09 -9.02
N PRO A 232 16.06 6.79 -9.29
CA PRO A 232 17.28 6.28 -9.89
C PRO A 232 17.63 6.91 -11.23
N ALA A 233 16.63 7.18 -12.10
CA ALA A 233 16.86 7.87 -13.38
C ALA A 233 17.45 9.27 -13.19
N ILE A 234 16.91 10.05 -12.24
CA ILE A 234 17.44 11.39 -11.90
C ILE A 234 18.89 11.30 -11.39
N ALA A 235 19.17 10.34 -10.50
CA ALA A 235 20.51 10.21 -9.88
C ALA A 235 21.60 9.75 -10.89
N THR A 236 21.21 8.97 -11.89
CA THR A 236 22.13 8.41 -12.90
C THR A 236 22.15 9.18 -14.20
N GLY A 237 21.10 9.92 -14.53
CA GLY A 237 20.90 10.57 -15.82
C GLY A 237 20.39 9.63 -16.93
N ASN A 238 19.94 8.40 -16.55
CA ASN A 238 19.41 7.44 -17.52
C ASN A 238 17.87 7.45 -17.51
N TYR A 239 17.27 7.90 -18.60
CA TYR A 239 15.82 8.03 -18.79
C TYR A 239 15.29 7.14 -19.92
N GLU A 240 16.02 6.08 -20.26
CA GLU A 240 15.65 5.17 -21.34
C GLU A 240 14.27 4.56 -21.09
N GLU A 241 13.37 4.70 -22.07
CA GLU A 241 11.96 4.24 -22.04
C GLU A 241 11.18 4.62 -20.77
N ILE A 242 11.56 5.71 -20.09
CA ILE A 242 10.97 6.11 -18.80
C ILE A 242 9.45 6.28 -18.86
N TRP A 243 8.92 6.71 -20.01
CA TRP A 243 7.51 6.96 -20.21
C TRP A 243 6.64 5.71 -19.95
N ILE A 244 7.17 4.50 -20.23
CA ILE A 244 6.50 3.23 -19.92
C ILE A 244 6.15 3.19 -18.45
N TYR A 245 7.13 3.47 -17.60
CA TYR A 245 7.01 3.41 -16.15
C TYR A 245 6.18 4.55 -15.53
N MET A 246 5.97 5.62 -16.30
CA MET A 246 5.08 6.70 -15.87
C MET A 246 3.62 6.40 -16.20
N ILE A 247 3.33 5.69 -17.29
CA ILE A 247 1.97 5.49 -17.80
C ILE A 247 1.44 4.10 -17.47
N ALA A 248 2.18 3.04 -17.79
CA ALA A 248 1.70 1.66 -17.63
C ALA A 248 1.32 1.31 -16.18
N PRO A 249 2.12 1.67 -15.14
CA PRO A 249 1.73 1.42 -13.76
C PRO A 249 0.46 2.17 -13.33
N VAL A 250 0.28 3.42 -13.78
CA VAL A 250 -0.93 4.19 -13.43
C VAL A 250 -2.16 3.56 -14.05
N ALA A 251 -2.09 3.18 -15.33
CA ALA A 251 -3.19 2.52 -16.03
C ALA A 251 -3.51 1.16 -15.40
N GLY A 252 -2.49 0.34 -15.10
CA GLY A 252 -2.62 -0.95 -14.44
C GLY A 252 -3.25 -0.84 -13.05
N ALA A 253 -2.80 0.14 -12.24
CA ALA A 253 -3.34 0.38 -10.91
C ALA A 253 -4.83 0.77 -10.95
N ILE A 254 -5.21 1.68 -11.85
CA ILE A 254 -6.62 2.09 -12.01
C ILE A 254 -7.46 0.86 -12.40
N ALA A 255 -7.01 0.08 -13.39
CA ALA A 255 -7.71 -1.11 -13.82
C ALA A 255 -7.85 -2.17 -12.70
N GLY A 256 -6.77 -2.40 -11.92
CA GLY A 256 -6.78 -3.32 -10.77
C GLY A 256 -7.74 -2.90 -9.67
N ALA A 257 -7.80 -1.60 -9.37
CA ALA A 257 -8.73 -1.06 -8.37
C ALA A 257 -10.20 -1.26 -8.78
N TYR A 258 -10.52 -0.97 -10.03
CA TYR A 258 -11.89 -1.18 -10.54
C TYR A 258 -12.24 -2.66 -10.68
N ALA A 259 -11.28 -3.51 -11.09
CA ALA A 259 -11.49 -4.96 -11.17
C ALA A 259 -11.85 -5.55 -9.79
N TYR A 260 -11.12 -5.18 -8.73
CA TYR A 260 -11.51 -5.63 -7.38
C TYR A 260 -12.89 -5.12 -6.99
N THR A 261 -13.18 -3.85 -7.26
CA THR A 261 -14.48 -3.27 -6.96
C THR A 261 -15.64 -4.01 -7.66
N ALA A 262 -15.40 -4.52 -8.85
CA ALA A 262 -16.39 -5.29 -9.62
C ALA A 262 -16.61 -6.71 -9.07
N VAL A 263 -15.60 -7.34 -8.47
CA VAL A 263 -15.70 -8.73 -7.99
C VAL A 263 -15.95 -8.86 -6.48
N LYS A 264 -15.80 -7.77 -5.71
CA LYS A 264 -16.10 -7.82 -4.29
C LYS A 264 -17.58 -8.07 -4.05
N LEU A 265 -17.91 -8.84 -3.03
CA LEU A 265 -19.29 -9.13 -2.64
C LEU A 265 -20.06 -7.83 -2.34
N GLY A 266 -21.28 -7.71 -2.88
CA GLY A 266 -22.22 -6.66 -2.56
C GLY A 266 -22.82 -6.81 -1.14
N ALA A 267 -23.56 -5.82 -0.69
CA ALA A 267 -24.31 -5.92 0.56
C ALA A 267 -25.41 -6.98 0.49
N ASP A 268 -26.02 -7.13 -0.69
CA ASP A 268 -27.13 -8.04 -0.94
C ASP A 268 -26.68 -9.52 -1.02
N ASP A 269 -25.43 -9.78 -1.41
CA ASP A 269 -24.89 -11.15 -1.47
C ASP A 269 -24.69 -11.81 -0.08
N GLN A 270 -24.86 -11.04 1.00
CA GLN A 270 -24.69 -11.53 2.37
C GLN A 270 -25.94 -12.21 2.94
N GLU A 271 -27.15 -11.88 2.45
CA GLU A 271 -28.37 -12.53 2.92
C GLU A 271 -28.53 -13.96 2.38
N GLU A 272 -27.99 -14.25 1.18
CA GLU A 272 -28.05 -15.59 0.58
C GLU A 272 -27.04 -16.59 1.16
N SER A 273 -25.99 -16.14 1.83
CA SER A 273 -24.90 -17.01 2.31
C SER A 273 -24.99 -17.40 3.78
N GLN A 274 -26.03 -17.00 4.51
CA GLN A 274 -26.30 -17.49 5.86
C GLN A 274 -27.21 -18.74 5.77
N PRO A 275 -26.71 -19.92 6.22
CA PRO A 275 -27.50 -21.14 6.26
C PRO A 275 -28.63 -21.11 7.29
#